data_9540f24664d2ac1c8d5f4252816b8e7f
#
_entry.id   9540f24664d2ac1c8d5f4252816b8e7f
#
_cell.length_a   1.000
_cell.length_b   1.000
_cell.length_c   1.000
_cell.angle_alpha   90.00
_cell.angle_beta   90.00
_cell.angle_gamma   90.00
#
_symmetry.space_group_name_H-M   'P 1'
#
loop_
_entity.id
_entity.type
_entity.pdbx_description
1 polymer ?
#
loop_
_entity_poly.entity_id
_entity_poly.type
_entity_poly.pdbx_seq_one_letter_code
_entity_poly.pdbx_strand_id
1 'polypeptide(L)'
;QGFLVRDIDLSLYKGRQSNAIDSSSFDSIIQNYALFENGKWTPFNEFSFSVSSENVSAKIGSIVGLQIGLFFGLGAYPVFYMGRIGSALVFCFCAFQAYRIAPKGKSVIVFVSLLPMTLHLAASYSYDSGIIAYSLLVFACLMRGFFGEQKSIGCKEIVIYLIISAFLAPCKVVYSGMILLGLLVPLSQFQDVKVGRIGKCILIFAVIASVLVLRIASMSTLVSQSSDASRGQEIGRFYTLSDIIMHPKNSFEVFFRTLDSLGDFYWGSVSYTHLRAHETTLHL
;
A
#
# COMPACT_ATOMS: atom_id res chain seq x y z
N GLN A 1 8.50 11.28 21.83
CA GLN A 1 9.44 10.16 21.90
C GLN A 1 10.31 10.27 20.65
N GLY A 2 11.63 10.53 20.81
CA GLY A 2 12.56 10.60 19.71
C GLY A 2 12.83 9.19 19.15
N PHE A 3 12.94 9.11 17.83
CA PHE A 3 13.36 7.87 17.16
C PHE A 3 14.89 7.81 17.11
N LEU A 4 15.44 6.60 17.23
CA LEU A 4 16.87 6.38 17.00
C LEU A 4 17.09 6.12 15.49
N VAL A 5 17.96 6.92 14.89
CA VAL A 5 18.34 6.81 13.47
C VAL A 5 19.87 6.77 13.38
N ARG A 6 20.42 6.01 12.46
CA ARG A 6 21.87 6.05 12.21
C ARG A 6 22.23 7.38 11.52
N ASP A 7 23.33 7.98 11.92
CA ASP A 7 23.84 9.22 11.34
C ASP A 7 24.08 9.14 9.83
N ILE A 8 24.54 7.97 9.35
CA ILE A 8 24.73 7.69 7.92
C ILE A 8 23.42 7.68 7.12
N ASP A 9 22.30 7.26 7.74
CA ASP A 9 20.99 7.22 7.06
C ASP A 9 20.37 8.61 6.94
N LEU A 10 20.79 9.56 7.79
CA LEU A 10 20.36 10.96 7.72
C LEU A 10 20.83 11.66 6.44
N SER A 11 21.96 11.27 5.88
CA SER A 11 22.47 11.80 4.63
C SER A 11 21.53 11.47 3.45
N LEU A 12 21.00 10.25 3.41
CA LEU A 12 19.99 9.83 2.43
C LEU A 12 18.69 10.60 2.57
N TYR A 13 18.28 10.88 3.81
CA TYR A 13 17.08 11.64 4.10
C TYR A 13 17.20 13.11 3.66
N LYS A 14 18.32 13.75 3.97
CA LYS A 14 18.59 15.15 3.57
C LYS A 14 18.68 15.30 2.05
N GLY A 15 19.28 14.34 1.36
CA GLY A 15 19.35 14.32 -0.11
C GLY A 15 17.98 14.23 -0.79
N ARG A 16 16.96 13.69 -0.12
CA ARG A 16 15.58 13.63 -0.65
C ARG A 16 14.88 14.98 -0.72
N GLN A 17 15.33 15.98 0.02
CA GLN A 17 14.71 17.31 0.04
C GLN A 17 15.14 18.20 -1.13
N SER A 18 16.24 17.86 -1.81
CA SER A 18 16.64 18.54 -3.05
C SER A 18 15.86 17.95 -4.22
N ASN A 19 15.05 18.76 -4.89
CA ASN A 19 14.20 18.35 -6.01
C ASN A 19 14.96 18.01 -7.31
N ALA A 20 16.28 18.10 -7.33
CA ALA A 20 17.10 17.77 -8.47
C ALA A 20 18.25 16.85 -8.06
N ILE A 21 18.43 15.74 -8.76
CA ILE A 21 19.66 14.95 -8.70
C ILE A 21 20.69 15.73 -9.53
N ASP A 22 21.48 16.54 -8.85
CA ASP A 22 22.63 17.20 -9.43
C ASP A 22 23.80 16.22 -9.52
N SER A 23 24.74 16.48 -10.46
CA SER A 23 25.97 15.70 -10.61
C SER A 23 26.76 15.60 -9.30
N SER A 24 26.79 16.68 -8.51
CA SER A 24 27.40 16.71 -7.19
C SER A 24 26.73 15.74 -6.19
N SER A 25 25.42 15.54 -6.29
CA SER A 25 24.67 14.58 -5.47
C SER A 25 25.02 13.14 -5.87
N PHE A 26 25.18 12.88 -7.17
CA PHE A 26 25.58 11.57 -7.68
C PHE A 26 27.00 11.21 -7.25
N ASP A 27 27.93 12.14 -7.34
CA ASP A 27 29.33 11.96 -6.88
C ASP A 27 29.39 11.71 -5.37
N SER A 28 28.59 12.41 -4.58
CA SER A 28 28.50 12.18 -3.12
C SER A 28 27.94 10.79 -2.79
N ILE A 29 26.99 10.30 -3.60
CA ILE A 29 26.45 8.94 -3.46
C ILE A 29 27.55 7.89 -3.71
N ILE A 30 28.33 8.06 -4.79
CA ILE A 30 29.41 7.13 -5.14
C ILE A 30 30.53 7.18 -4.09
N GLN A 31 30.92 8.37 -3.63
CA GLN A 31 31.98 8.54 -2.63
C GLN A 31 31.59 7.99 -1.26
N ASN A 32 30.31 8.04 -0.88
CA ASN A 32 29.81 7.53 0.39
C ASN A 32 29.23 6.11 0.30
N TYR A 33 29.49 5.38 -0.79
CA TYR A 33 29.04 4.01 -0.97
C TYR A 33 29.96 3.05 -0.20
N ALA A 34 29.80 2.97 1.11
CA ALA A 34 30.42 1.95 1.92
C ALA A 34 29.53 0.70 1.96
N LEU A 35 30.08 -0.48 1.65
CA LEU A 35 29.34 -1.73 1.70
C LEU A 35 28.99 -2.12 3.14
N PHE A 36 29.95 -1.94 4.06
CA PHE A 36 29.77 -2.18 5.49
C PHE A 36 30.15 -0.92 6.27
N GLU A 37 29.18 -0.37 6.97
CA GLU A 37 29.35 0.81 7.78
C GLU A 37 28.38 0.80 8.95
N ASN A 38 28.91 0.71 10.16
CA ASN A 38 28.11 0.81 11.38
C ASN A 38 28.05 2.29 11.80
N GLY A 39 27.02 3.01 11.35
CA GLY A 39 26.74 4.37 11.81
C GLY A 39 26.36 4.41 13.29
N LYS A 40 26.58 5.56 13.93
CA LYS A 40 26.16 5.80 15.31
C LYS A 40 24.65 6.04 15.38
N TRP A 41 23.99 5.42 16.33
CA TRP A 41 22.57 5.64 16.58
C TRP A 41 22.41 6.97 17.35
N THR A 42 21.77 7.94 16.72
CA THR A 42 21.49 9.26 17.30
C THR A 42 20.01 9.49 17.46
N PRO A 43 19.55 10.16 18.53
CA PRO A 43 18.14 10.51 18.65
C PRO A 43 17.78 11.57 17.61
N PHE A 44 16.72 11.34 16.86
CA PHE A 44 16.22 12.22 15.82
C PHE A 44 14.91 12.86 16.28
N ASN A 45 14.93 14.16 16.53
CA ASN A 45 13.82 14.92 17.08
C ASN A 45 13.21 15.92 16.11
N GLU A 46 13.76 16.04 14.88
CA GLU A 46 13.35 17.09 13.94
C GLU A 46 11.99 16.88 13.27
N PHE A 47 11.41 15.69 13.40
CA PHE A 47 10.09 15.39 12.80
C PHE A 47 9.21 14.63 13.76
N SER A 48 8.00 15.14 13.95
CA SER A 48 6.88 14.34 14.44
C SER A 48 6.42 13.40 13.33
N PHE A 49 7.10 12.26 13.15
CA PHE A 49 6.52 11.21 12.34
C PHE A 49 5.29 10.67 13.05
N SER A 50 4.11 11.05 12.60
CA SER A 50 2.98 10.17 12.81
C SER A 50 3.25 8.93 11.94
N VAL A 51 3.72 7.86 12.56
CA VAL A 51 3.69 6.55 11.91
C VAL A 51 2.20 6.25 11.72
N SER A 52 1.67 6.65 10.58
CA SER A 52 0.37 6.18 10.15
C SER A 52 0.48 4.66 10.13
N SER A 53 -0.21 3.99 11.02
CA SER A 53 -0.31 2.52 11.05
C SER A 53 -0.95 1.98 9.77
N GLU A 54 -1.49 2.90 8.97
CA GLU A 54 -2.03 2.62 7.66
C GLU A 54 -0.90 2.14 6.73
N ASN A 55 -1.19 1.08 6.03
CA ASN A 55 -0.30 0.49 5.02
C ASN A 55 0.99 -0.17 5.54
N VAL A 56 1.20 -0.33 6.85
CA VAL A 56 2.37 -1.07 7.37
C VAL A 56 2.41 -2.49 6.82
N SER A 57 1.25 -3.16 6.76
CA SER A 57 1.10 -4.50 6.19
C SER A 57 1.60 -4.58 4.74
N ALA A 58 1.36 -3.54 3.94
CA ALA A 58 1.82 -3.48 2.55
C ALA A 58 3.33 -3.26 2.41
N LYS A 59 3.99 -2.76 3.46
CA LYS A 59 5.44 -2.48 3.48
C LYS A 59 6.29 -3.58 4.14
N ILE A 60 5.68 -4.70 4.52
CA ILE A 60 6.38 -5.79 5.23
C ILE A 60 7.64 -6.23 4.47
N GLY A 61 7.57 -6.38 3.15
CA GLY A 61 8.73 -6.76 2.35
C GLY A 61 9.90 -5.79 2.50
N SER A 62 9.63 -4.49 2.39
CA SER A 62 10.66 -3.46 2.60
C SER A 62 11.19 -3.44 4.02
N ILE A 63 10.32 -3.60 5.02
CA ILE A 63 10.72 -3.61 6.43
C ILE A 63 11.65 -4.79 6.70
N VAL A 64 11.31 -5.99 6.25
CA VAL A 64 12.14 -7.18 6.42
C VAL A 64 13.48 -7.02 5.71
N GLY A 65 13.48 -6.50 4.47
CA GLY A 65 14.70 -6.23 3.73
C GLY A 65 15.63 -5.24 4.44
N LEU A 66 15.08 -4.14 4.98
CA LEU A 66 15.81 -3.16 5.80
C LEU A 66 16.41 -3.82 7.06
N GLN A 67 15.62 -4.62 7.78
CA GLN A 67 16.09 -5.29 9.01
C GLN A 67 17.23 -6.28 8.72
N ILE A 68 17.14 -7.03 7.62
CA ILE A 68 18.22 -7.92 7.17
C ILE A 68 19.48 -7.09 6.87
N GLY A 69 19.36 -5.99 6.13
CA GLY A 69 20.50 -5.12 5.84
C GLY A 69 21.16 -4.54 7.09
N LEU A 70 20.36 -4.09 8.05
CA LEU A 70 20.84 -3.59 9.34
C LEU A 70 21.51 -4.69 10.17
N PHE A 71 20.94 -5.88 10.16
CA PHE A 71 21.52 -7.03 10.89
C PHE A 71 22.93 -7.40 10.39
N PHE A 72 23.17 -7.31 9.09
CA PHE A 72 24.49 -7.54 8.50
C PHE A 72 25.44 -6.34 8.60
N GLY A 73 25.05 -5.25 9.25
CA GLY A 73 25.87 -4.05 9.40
C GLY A 73 26.19 -3.35 8.07
N LEU A 74 25.29 -3.44 7.11
CA LEU A 74 25.45 -2.80 5.80
C LEU A 74 25.38 -1.28 5.92
N GLY A 75 26.07 -0.58 5.03
CA GLY A 75 26.03 0.87 4.91
C GLY A 75 24.66 1.39 4.48
N ALA A 76 24.47 2.72 4.48
CA ALA A 76 23.19 3.35 4.24
C ALA A 76 22.56 2.96 2.89
N TYR A 77 23.34 3.03 1.80
CA TYR A 77 22.85 2.69 0.46
C TYR A 77 22.55 1.20 0.29
N PRO A 78 23.42 0.25 0.67
CA PRO A 78 23.09 -1.16 0.63
C PRO A 78 21.83 -1.51 1.42
N VAL A 79 21.64 -0.96 2.62
CA VAL A 79 20.42 -1.15 3.43
C VAL A 79 19.19 -0.64 2.67
N PHE A 80 19.29 0.54 2.05
CA PHE A 80 18.22 1.06 1.23
C PHE A 80 17.85 0.13 0.07
N TYR A 81 18.84 -0.42 -0.64
CA TYR A 81 18.57 -1.39 -1.71
C TYR A 81 18.03 -2.72 -1.19
N MET A 82 18.48 -3.18 -0.02
CA MET A 82 17.91 -4.39 0.61
C MET A 82 16.41 -4.24 0.89
N GLY A 83 15.95 -3.06 1.32
CA GLY A 83 14.53 -2.81 1.48
C GLY A 83 13.75 -2.89 0.15
N ARG A 84 14.31 -2.38 -0.94
CA ARG A 84 13.70 -2.47 -2.29
C ARG A 84 13.65 -3.92 -2.78
N ILE A 85 14.73 -4.66 -2.61
CA ILE A 85 14.81 -6.09 -2.96
C ILE A 85 13.79 -6.88 -2.14
N GLY A 86 13.67 -6.61 -0.82
CA GLY A 86 12.67 -7.23 0.04
C GLY A 86 11.23 -7.01 -0.46
N SER A 87 10.90 -5.78 -0.88
CA SER A 87 9.61 -5.46 -1.50
C SER A 87 9.38 -6.28 -2.77
N ALA A 88 10.35 -6.28 -3.69
CA ALA A 88 10.27 -7.01 -4.95
C ALA A 88 10.12 -8.53 -4.74
N LEU A 89 10.85 -9.11 -3.78
CA LEU A 89 10.75 -10.54 -3.47
C LEU A 89 9.37 -10.93 -2.93
N VAL A 90 8.80 -10.14 -2.02
CA VAL A 90 7.44 -10.39 -1.51
C VAL A 90 6.42 -10.27 -2.65
N PHE A 91 6.55 -9.26 -3.51
CA PHE A 91 5.69 -9.10 -4.67
C PHE A 91 5.77 -10.33 -5.61
N CYS A 92 6.98 -10.74 -6.00
CA CYS A 92 7.20 -11.91 -6.87
C CYS A 92 6.66 -13.19 -6.24
N PHE A 93 6.87 -13.39 -4.95
CA PHE A 93 6.32 -14.53 -4.23
C PHE A 93 4.79 -14.55 -4.26
N CYS A 94 4.15 -13.43 -3.97
CA CYS A 94 2.69 -13.31 -3.99
C CYS A 94 2.12 -13.51 -5.39
N ALA A 95 2.72 -12.91 -6.42
CA ALA A 95 2.30 -13.06 -7.82
C ALA A 95 2.44 -14.53 -8.28
N PHE A 96 3.54 -15.18 -7.93
CA PHE A 96 3.76 -16.60 -8.23
C PHE A 96 2.74 -17.50 -7.54
N GLN A 97 2.45 -17.25 -6.25
CA GLN A 97 1.44 -18.00 -5.53
C GLN A 97 0.03 -17.75 -6.10
N ALA A 98 -0.29 -16.52 -6.48
CA ALA A 98 -1.53 -16.18 -7.15
C ALA A 98 -1.68 -16.97 -8.46
N TYR A 99 -0.63 -17.02 -9.28
CA TYR A 99 -0.60 -17.81 -10.51
C TYR A 99 -0.83 -19.30 -10.26
N ARG A 100 -0.26 -19.86 -9.19
CA ARG A 100 -0.45 -21.28 -8.83
C ARG A 100 -1.86 -21.59 -8.33
N ILE A 101 -2.45 -20.71 -7.53
CA ILE A 101 -3.75 -20.90 -6.90
C ILE A 101 -4.89 -20.75 -7.91
N ALA A 102 -4.79 -19.84 -8.86
CA ALA A 102 -5.85 -19.52 -9.81
C ALA A 102 -6.07 -20.67 -10.83
N PRO A 103 -7.26 -21.27 -10.90
CA PRO A 103 -7.59 -22.25 -11.96
C PRO A 103 -7.83 -21.56 -13.29
N LYS A 104 -8.40 -20.33 -13.27
CA LYS A 104 -8.65 -19.47 -14.42
C LYS A 104 -8.12 -18.07 -14.17
N GLY A 105 -7.92 -17.27 -15.23
CA GLY A 105 -7.45 -15.91 -15.11
C GLY A 105 -5.92 -15.78 -14.91
N LYS A 106 -5.14 -16.82 -15.13
CA LYS A 106 -3.67 -16.80 -15.03
C LYS A 106 -3.03 -15.75 -15.92
N SER A 107 -3.56 -15.56 -17.14
CA SER A 107 -3.07 -14.54 -18.08
C SER A 107 -3.23 -13.12 -17.53
N VAL A 108 -4.33 -12.86 -16.83
CA VAL A 108 -4.57 -11.56 -16.17
C VAL A 108 -3.56 -11.33 -15.05
N ILE A 109 -3.29 -12.35 -14.23
CA ILE A 109 -2.29 -12.26 -13.15
C ILE A 109 -0.91 -11.94 -13.74
N VAL A 110 -0.49 -12.67 -14.78
CA VAL A 110 0.80 -12.45 -15.45
C VAL A 110 0.86 -11.06 -16.06
N PHE A 111 -0.19 -10.67 -16.82
CA PHE A 111 -0.24 -9.37 -17.46
C PHE A 111 -0.11 -8.23 -16.45
N VAL A 112 -0.93 -8.23 -15.38
CA VAL A 112 -0.88 -7.18 -14.36
C VAL A 112 0.46 -7.16 -13.63
N SER A 113 1.03 -8.34 -13.34
CA SER A 113 2.33 -8.44 -12.65
C SER A 113 3.50 -7.92 -13.48
N LEU A 114 3.42 -8.01 -14.81
CA LEU A 114 4.48 -7.60 -15.73
C LEU A 114 4.30 -6.19 -16.31
N LEU A 115 3.25 -5.47 -15.92
CA LEU A 115 3.12 -4.07 -16.32
C LEU A 115 4.34 -3.26 -15.83
N PRO A 116 4.94 -2.40 -16.68
CA PRO A 116 6.12 -1.62 -16.29
C PRO A 116 5.93 -0.82 -15.01
N MET A 117 4.75 -0.23 -14.82
CA MET A 117 4.41 0.52 -13.62
C MET A 117 4.34 -0.39 -12.39
N THR A 118 3.78 -1.58 -12.52
CA THR A 118 3.72 -2.57 -11.43
C THR A 118 5.11 -3.02 -11.01
N LEU A 119 6.00 -3.31 -11.97
CA LEU A 119 7.38 -3.69 -11.69
C LEU A 119 8.16 -2.54 -11.03
N HIS A 120 7.94 -1.30 -11.49
CA HIS A 120 8.54 -0.13 -10.85
C HIS A 120 8.10 0.01 -9.39
N LEU A 121 6.79 -0.11 -9.13
CA LEU A 121 6.24 -0.08 -7.78
C LEU A 121 6.75 -1.24 -6.92
N ALA A 122 6.84 -2.45 -7.48
CA ALA A 122 7.35 -3.62 -6.78
C ALA A 122 8.78 -3.43 -6.28
N ALA A 123 9.62 -2.75 -7.07
CA ALA A 123 11.01 -2.43 -6.72
C ALA A 123 11.17 -1.08 -5.99
N SER A 124 10.11 -0.54 -5.40
CA SER A 124 10.12 0.75 -4.69
C SER A 124 9.67 0.59 -3.24
N TYR A 125 9.72 1.69 -2.47
CA TYR A 125 9.17 1.76 -1.11
C TYR A 125 7.67 2.10 -1.09
N SER A 126 7.00 2.04 -2.24
CA SER A 126 5.57 2.29 -2.31
C SER A 126 4.79 1.20 -1.58
N TYR A 127 3.81 1.59 -0.80
CA TYR A 127 2.83 0.66 -0.23
C TYR A 127 1.95 0.00 -1.30
N ASP A 128 1.87 0.60 -2.49
CA ASP A 128 1.08 0.04 -3.60
C ASP A 128 1.63 -1.30 -4.09
N SER A 129 2.94 -1.54 -3.94
CA SER A 129 3.56 -2.85 -4.20
C SER A 129 2.86 -3.98 -3.43
N GLY A 130 2.74 -3.84 -2.10
CA GLY A 130 2.08 -4.83 -1.26
C GLY A 130 0.58 -4.93 -1.54
N ILE A 131 -0.07 -3.80 -1.78
CA ILE A 131 -1.50 -3.78 -2.14
C ILE A 131 -1.77 -4.59 -3.41
N ILE A 132 -1.01 -4.36 -4.47
CA ILE A 132 -1.16 -5.10 -5.74
C ILE A 132 -0.87 -6.58 -5.50
N ALA A 133 0.19 -6.91 -4.77
CA ALA A 133 0.56 -8.29 -4.45
C ALA A 133 -0.57 -9.05 -3.71
N TYR A 134 -1.14 -8.45 -2.68
CA TYR A 134 -2.24 -9.06 -1.92
C TYR A 134 -3.55 -9.09 -2.72
N SER A 135 -3.81 -8.07 -3.54
CA SER A 135 -4.97 -8.07 -4.44
C SER A 135 -4.92 -9.19 -5.47
N LEU A 136 -3.74 -9.49 -6.04
CA LEU A 136 -3.56 -10.63 -6.93
C LEU A 136 -3.83 -11.96 -6.20
N LEU A 137 -3.42 -12.10 -4.95
CA LEU A 137 -3.72 -13.29 -4.15
C LEU A 137 -5.22 -13.42 -3.84
N VAL A 138 -5.89 -12.32 -3.44
CA VAL A 138 -7.35 -12.31 -3.22
C VAL A 138 -8.07 -12.68 -4.51
N PHE A 139 -7.67 -12.09 -5.65
CA PHE A 139 -8.23 -12.44 -6.96
C PHE A 139 -8.06 -13.92 -7.27
N ALA A 140 -6.89 -14.50 -7.05
CA ALA A 140 -6.62 -15.91 -7.30
C ALA A 140 -7.49 -16.84 -6.42
N CYS A 141 -7.65 -16.48 -5.14
CA CYS A 141 -8.52 -17.21 -4.23
C CYS A 141 -9.99 -17.12 -4.66
N LEU A 142 -10.45 -15.95 -5.11
CA LEU A 142 -11.80 -15.77 -5.65
C LEU A 142 -12.00 -16.62 -6.92
N MET A 143 -11.04 -16.61 -7.85
CA MET A 143 -11.09 -17.45 -9.05
C MET A 143 -11.17 -18.93 -8.70
N ARG A 144 -10.45 -19.38 -7.67
CA ARG A 144 -10.55 -20.74 -7.17
C ARG A 144 -11.93 -21.00 -6.55
N GLY A 145 -12.47 -20.02 -5.83
CA GLY A 145 -13.81 -20.13 -5.22
C GLY A 145 -14.95 -20.22 -6.24
N PHE A 146 -14.85 -19.53 -7.36
CA PHE A 146 -15.90 -19.51 -8.38
C PHE A 146 -15.73 -20.60 -9.46
N PHE A 147 -14.49 -20.90 -9.83
CA PHE A 147 -14.19 -21.77 -10.98
C PHE A 147 -13.38 -23.01 -10.63
N GLY A 148 -13.09 -23.23 -9.35
CA GLY A 148 -12.43 -24.42 -8.88
C GLY A 148 -13.34 -25.66 -8.93
N GLU A 149 -12.76 -26.81 -8.67
CA GLU A 149 -13.52 -28.06 -8.52
C GLU A 149 -14.47 -27.99 -7.31
N GLN A 150 -15.60 -28.67 -7.39
CA GLN A 150 -16.54 -28.73 -6.27
C GLN A 150 -15.84 -29.30 -5.03
N LYS A 151 -16.18 -28.75 -3.86
CA LYS A 151 -15.60 -29.13 -2.56
C LYS A 151 -14.08 -28.97 -2.49
N SER A 152 -13.51 -28.04 -3.29
CA SER A 152 -12.08 -27.77 -3.30
C SER A 152 -11.63 -26.84 -2.17
N ILE A 153 -12.57 -26.17 -1.47
CA ILE A 153 -12.27 -25.22 -0.39
C ILE A 153 -12.41 -25.91 0.96
N GLY A 154 -11.30 -26.18 1.59
CA GLY A 154 -11.23 -26.68 2.96
C GLY A 154 -10.96 -25.57 3.97
N CYS A 155 -10.75 -25.94 5.23
CA CYS A 155 -10.41 -25.02 6.29
C CYS A 155 -9.11 -24.24 6.00
N LYS A 156 -8.12 -24.91 5.40
CA LYS A 156 -6.83 -24.30 5.05
C LYS A 156 -7.00 -23.14 4.07
N GLU A 157 -7.79 -23.31 3.04
CA GLU A 157 -8.03 -22.27 2.02
C GLU A 157 -8.77 -21.06 2.62
N ILE A 158 -9.71 -21.31 3.52
CA ILE A 158 -10.42 -20.25 4.25
C ILE A 158 -9.45 -19.47 5.11
N VAL A 159 -8.58 -20.14 5.88
CA VAL A 159 -7.59 -19.48 6.73
C VAL A 159 -6.61 -18.64 5.89
N ILE A 160 -6.13 -19.17 4.77
CA ILE A 160 -5.26 -18.44 3.86
C ILE A 160 -5.97 -17.18 3.34
N TYR A 161 -7.23 -17.30 2.91
CA TYR A 161 -8.01 -16.16 2.45
C TYR A 161 -8.20 -15.10 3.54
N LEU A 162 -8.49 -15.51 4.76
CA LEU A 162 -8.64 -14.60 5.91
C LEU A 162 -7.32 -13.89 6.25
N ILE A 163 -6.19 -14.61 6.21
CA ILE A 163 -4.88 -14.01 6.45
C ILE A 163 -4.57 -12.94 5.38
N ILE A 164 -4.73 -13.27 4.10
CA ILE A 164 -4.48 -12.32 3.01
C ILE A 164 -5.41 -11.11 3.14
N SER A 165 -6.67 -11.34 3.49
CA SER A 165 -7.66 -10.29 3.73
C SER A 165 -7.25 -9.39 4.90
N ALA A 166 -6.71 -9.95 5.98
CA ALA A 166 -6.21 -9.20 7.14
C ALA A 166 -5.00 -8.30 6.80
N PHE A 167 -4.19 -8.69 5.81
CA PHE A 167 -3.10 -7.84 5.31
C PHE A 167 -3.58 -6.75 4.36
N LEU A 168 -4.60 -7.03 3.54
CA LEU A 168 -5.11 -6.09 2.53
C LEU A 168 -6.10 -5.08 3.10
N ALA A 169 -7.01 -5.50 3.98
CA ALA A 169 -8.09 -4.66 4.50
C ALA A 169 -7.61 -3.37 5.19
N PRO A 170 -6.54 -3.38 6.02
CA PRO A 170 -6.06 -2.17 6.67
C PRO A 170 -5.38 -1.17 5.71
N CYS A 171 -5.09 -1.54 4.47
CA CYS A 171 -4.39 -0.65 3.56
C CYS A 171 -5.29 0.50 3.05
N LYS A 172 -6.48 0.18 2.56
CA LYS A 172 -7.49 1.16 2.14
C LYS A 172 -8.89 0.52 2.20
N VAL A 173 -9.88 1.27 2.65
CA VAL A 173 -11.28 0.82 2.77
C VAL A 173 -11.85 0.28 1.44
N VAL A 174 -11.42 0.84 0.31
CA VAL A 174 -11.89 0.44 -1.03
C VAL A 174 -11.63 -1.05 -1.31
N TYR A 175 -10.52 -1.60 -0.81
CA TYR A 175 -10.21 -3.02 -1.01
C TYR A 175 -11.10 -3.97 -0.20
N SER A 176 -11.80 -3.46 0.80
CA SER A 176 -12.81 -4.25 1.53
C SER A 176 -13.91 -4.75 0.62
N GLY A 177 -14.30 -3.98 -0.41
CA GLY A 177 -15.25 -4.42 -1.43
C GLY A 177 -14.76 -5.67 -2.17
N MET A 178 -13.51 -5.71 -2.58
CA MET A 178 -12.91 -6.88 -3.25
C MET A 178 -12.86 -8.10 -2.32
N ILE A 179 -12.51 -7.90 -1.06
CA ILE A 179 -12.49 -8.97 -0.04
C ILE A 179 -13.90 -9.53 0.18
N LEU A 180 -14.92 -8.66 0.25
CA LEU A 180 -16.30 -9.08 0.45
C LEU A 180 -16.88 -9.90 -0.71
N LEU A 181 -16.28 -9.85 -1.92
CA LEU A 181 -16.65 -10.77 -3.00
C LEU A 181 -16.50 -12.25 -2.61
N GLY A 182 -15.68 -12.57 -1.63
CA GLY A 182 -15.58 -13.91 -1.06
C GLY A 182 -16.90 -14.44 -0.47
N LEU A 183 -17.83 -13.57 -0.08
CA LEU A 183 -19.17 -13.93 0.40
C LEU A 183 -20.04 -14.51 -0.72
N LEU A 184 -19.80 -14.13 -1.97
CA LEU A 184 -20.54 -14.60 -3.12
C LEU A 184 -20.13 -16.02 -3.56
N VAL A 185 -19.01 -16.54 -3.06
CA VAL A 185 -18.56 -17.91 -3.37
C VAL A 185 -19.65 -18.90 -2.94
N PRO A 186 -20.12 -19.81 -3.83
CA PRO A 186 -21.18 -20.75 -3.50
C PRO A 186 -20.78 -21.71 -2.38
N LEU A 187 -21.72 -22.03 -1.49
CA LEU A 187 -21.46 -22.96 -0.39
C LEU A 187 -21.16 -24.39 -0.88
N SER A 188 -21.56 -24.75 -2.09
CA SER A 188 -21.24 -26.04 -2.74
C SER A 188 -19.74 -26.23 -3.01
N GLN A 189 -18.96 -25.14 -3.03
CA GLN A 189 -17.50 -25.19 -3.22
C GLN A 189 -16.73 -25.58 -1.95
N PHE A 190 -17.37 -25.49 -0.79
CA PHE A 190 -16.76 -25.85 0.49
C PHE A 190 -16.90 -27.36 0.77
N GLN A 191 -15.86 -27.96 1.33
CA GLN A 191 -15.84 -29.36 1.75
C GLN A 191 -16.92 -29.63 2.81
N ASP A 192 -17.05 -28.67 3.77
CA ASP A 192 -18.10 -28.65 4.78
C ASP A 192 -18.84 -27.32 4.74
N VAL A 193 -20.15 -27.39 4.55
CA VAL A 193 -21.04 -26.22 4.49
C VAL A 193 -21.02 -25.42 5.81
N LYS A 194 -20.89 -26.11 6.95
CA LYS A 194 -20.80 -25.43 8.26
C LYS A 194 -19.53 -24.58 8.35
N VAL A 195 -18.40 -25.16 7.97
CA VAL A 195 -17.10 -24.45 7.95
C VAL A 195 -17.13 -23.28 6.97
N GLY A 196 -17.72 -23.46 5.79
CA GLY A 196 -17.91 -22.37 4.83
C GLY A 196 -18.76 -21.22 5.37
N ARG A 197 -19.84 -21.52 6.08
CA ARG A 197 -20.72 -20.51 6.70
C ARG A 197 -19.99 -19.75 7.81
N ILE A 198 -19.28 -20.46 8.68
CA ILE A 198 -18.47 -19.84 9.75
C ILE A 198 -17.39 -18.96 9.15
N GLY A 199 -16.68 -19.43 8.11
CA GLY A 199 -15.65 -18.63 7.43
C GLY A 199 -16.20 -17.32 6.85
N LYS A 200 -17.40 -17.35 6.25
CA LYS A 200 -18.07 -16.13 5.76
C LYS A 200 -18.46 -15.17 6.89
N CYS A 201 -18.95 -15.67 8.01
CA CYS A 201 -19.26 -14.84 9.19
C CYS A 201 -17.98 -14.18 9.75
N ILE A 202 -16.89 -14.93 9.88
CA ILE A 202 -15.60 -14.41 10.31
C ILE A 202 -15.09 -13.33 9.34
N LEU A 203 -15.25 -13.54 8.04
CA LEU A 203 -14.84 -12.56 7.02
C LEU A 203 -15.57 -11.24 7.17
N ILE A 204 -16.89 -11.25 7.36
CA ILE A 204 -17.70 -10.04 7.60
C ILE A 204 -17.19 -9.32 8.85
N PHE A 205 -17.04 -10.05 9.95
CA PHE A 205 -16.56 -9.48 11.20
C PHE A 205 -15.15 -8.88 11.06
N ALA A 206 -14.22 -9.60 10.39
CA ALA A 206 -12.86 -9.13 10.17
C ALA A 206 -12.80 -7.85 9.31
N VAL A 207 -13.62 -7.76 8.27
CA VAL A 207 -13.71 -6.56 7.43
C VAL A 207 -14.30 -5.39 8.24
N ILE A 208 -15.38 -5.59 8.98
CA ILE A 208 -15.96 -4.54 9.82
C ILE A 208 -14.95 -4.07 10.86
N ALA A 209 -14.27 -5.00 11.54
CA ALA A 209 -13.25 -4.66 12.53
C ALA A 209 -12.09 -3.86 11.92
N SER A 210 -11.60 -4.26 10.74
CA SER A 210 -10.52 -3.54 10.06
C SER A 210 -10.93 -2.12 9.65
N VAL A 211 -12.15 -1.93 9.14
CA VAL A 211 -12.68 -0.60 8.79
C VAL A 211 -12.84 0.27 10.03
N LEU A 212 -13.34 -0.28 11.15
CA LEU A 212 -13.46 0.44 12.40
C LEU A 212 -12.10 0.86 12.96
N VAL A 213 -11.12 -0.05 12.96
CA VAL A 213 -9.74 0.26 13.39
C VAL A 213 -9.13 1.37 12.56
N LEU A 214 -9.28 1.32 11.23
CA LEU A 214 -8.82 2.38 10.33
C LEU A 214 -9.50 3.72 10.63
N ARG A 215 -10.81 3.72 10.90
CA ARG A 215 -11.54 4.95 11.23
C ARG A 215 -11.10 5.54 12.55
N ILE A 216 -10.91 4.72 13.57
CA ILE A 216 -10.41 5.17 14.86
C ILE A 216 -8.99 5.73 14.74
N ALA A 217 -8.11 5.03 14.01
CA ALA A 217 -6.75 5.48 13.76
C ALA A 217 -6.72 6.80 12.96
N SER A 218 -7.54 6.92 11.92
CA SER A 218 -7.64 8.16 11.13
C SER A 218 -8.18 9.34 11.96
N MET A 219 -9.14 9.11 12.84
CA MET A 219 -9.66 10.15 13.71
C MET A 219 -8.63 10.63 14.73
N SER A 220 -7.86 9.73 15.31
CA SER A 220 -6.78 10.10 16.24
C SER A 220 -5.68 10.94 15.56
N THR A 221 -5.35 10.64 14.30
CA THR A 221 -4.39 11.43 13.53
C THR A 221 -4.94 12.80 13.11
N LEU A 222 -6.22 12.91 12.75
CA LEU A 222 -6.85 14.20 12.43
C LEU A 222 -6.92 15.12 13.65
N VAL A 223 -7.20 14.59 14.82
CA VAL A 223 -7.21 15.38 16.07
C VAL A 223 -5.80 15.86 16.43
N SER A 224 -4.76 15.07 16.17
CA SER A 224 -3.37 15.46 16.43
C SER A 224 -2.79 16.41 15.35
N GLN A 225 -3.31 16.41 14.13
CA GLN A 225 -2.87 17.28 13.04
C GLN A 225 -3.59 18.63 13.00
N SER A 226 -4.57 18.85 13.83
CA SER A 226 -5.24 20.16 13.91
C SER A 226 -4.33 21.29 14.46
N SER A 227 -3.11 20.97 14.87
CA SER A 227 -2.11 21.94 15.34
C SER A 227 -0.95 22.20 14.35
N ASP A 228 -0.78 21.39 13.29
CA ASP A 228 0.31 21.58 12.34
C ASP A 228 -0.18 21.54 10.89
N ALA A 229 -0.05 22.69 10.31
CA ALA A 229 -0.13 23.06 8.90
C ALA A 229 -0.31 21.93 7.89
N SER A 230 -1.53 21.70 7.55
CA SER A 230 -2.07 21.49 6.22
C SER A 230 -1.13 21.80 5.06
N ARG A 231 -0.99 20.86 4.16
CA ARG A 231 -0.61 21.14 2.78
C ARG A 231 -1.65 22.06 2.15
N GLY A 232 -1.30 23.31 1.97
CA GLY A 232 -2.17 24.31 1.39
C GLY A 232 -2.98 25.04 2.46
N GLN A 233 -2.52 26.23 2.71
CA GLN A 233 -3.12 27.23 3.55
C GLN A 233 -4.61 27.42 3.27
N GLU A 234 -5.27 27.82 4.34
CA GLU A 234 -6.59 28.38 4.48
C GLU A 234 -7.73 27.38 4.60
N ILE A 235 -7.98 27.06 5.88
CA ILE A 235 -9.32 27.06 6.49
C ILE A 235 -10.41 26.57 5.53
N GLY A 236 -10.27 25.37 5.04
CA GLY A 236 -11.39 24.65 4.49
C GLY A 236 -12.24 24.11 5.62
N ARG A 237 -13.50 24.50 5.71
CA ARG A 237 -14.47 23.76 6.52
C ARG A 237 -14.48 22.33 6.01
N PHE A 238 -13.92 21.40 6.80
CA PHE A 238 -14.02 20.00 6.47
C PHE A 238 -15.48 19.58 6.57
N TYR A 239 -16.04 19.04 5.48
CA TYR A 239 -17.35 18.43 5.51
C TYR A 239 -17.30 17.22 6.45
N THR A 240 -18.05 17.27 7.52
CA THR A 240 -18.22 16.14 8.41
C THR A 240 -19.24 15.17 7.86
N LEU A 241 -19.22 13.93 8.31
CA LEU A 241 -20.22 12.93 7.91
C LEU A 241 -21.64 13.40 8.26
N SER A 242 -21.78 14.15 9.36
CA SER A 242 -23.05 14.77 9.76
C SER A 242 -23.52 15.82 8.77
N ASP A 243 -22.61 16.63 8.20
CA ASP A 243 -22.97 17.65 7.20
C ASP A 243 -23.47 16.99 5.91
N ILE A 244 -22.86 15.88 5.51
CA ILE A 244 -23.27 15.11 4.33
C ILE A 244 -24.67 14.52 4.53
N ILE A 245 -24.96 13.99 5.71
CA ILE A 245 -26.26 13.39 6.03
C ILE A 245 -27.36 14.45 6.22
N MET A 246 -27.03 15.59 6.85
CA MET A 246 -27.97 16.67 7.12
C MET A 246 -28.31 17.47 5.85
N HIS A 247 -27.37 17.58 4.91
CA HIS A 247 -27.53 18.36 3.69
C HIS A 247 -27.20 17.55 2.43
N PRO A 248 -27.93 16.46 2.12
CA PRO A 248 -27.62 15.55 1.03
C PRO A 248 -27.63 16.28 -0.34
N LYS A 249 -28.55 17.22 -0.56
CA LYS A 249 -28.64 17.98 -1.81
C LYS A 249 -27.38 18.79 -2.08
N ASN A 250 -26.87 19.48 -1.07
CA ASN A 250 -25.63 20.27 -1.20
C ASN A 250 -24.42 19.36 -1.44
N SER A 251 -24.38 18.20 -0.79
CA SER A 251 -23.31 17.21 -0.97
C SER A 251 -23.30 16.64 -2.39
N PHE A 252 -24.46 16.34 -2.96
CA PHE A 252 -24.59 15.94 -4.36
C PHE A 252 -24.17 17.05 -5.31
N GLU A 253 -24.61 18.29 -5.08
CA GLU A 253 -24.25 19.43 -5.92
C GLU A 253 -22.73 19.67 -5.91
N VAL A 254 -22.08 19.65 -4.74
CA VAL A 254 -20.63 19.77 -4.63
C VAL A 254 -19.92 18.62 -5.33
N PHE A 255 -20.39 17.38 -5.19
CA PHE A 255 -19.83 16.21 -5.86
C PHE A 255 -19.88 16.37 -7.40
N PHE A 256 -21.03 16.74 -7.97
CA PHE A 256 -21.16 16.90 -9.41
C PHE A 256 -20.39 18.11 -9.94
N ARG A 257 -20.37 19.23 -9.22
CA ARG A 257 -19.52 20.38 -9.60
C ARG A 257 -18.03 20.02 -9.56
N THR A 258 -17.62 19.22 -8.60
CA THR A 258 -16.23 18.73 -8.52
C THR A 258 -15.90 17.80 -9.67
N LEU A 259 -16.79 16.89 -10.02
CA LEU A 259 -16.65 16.04 -11.21
C LEU A 259 -16.57 16.84 -12.50
N ASP A 260 -17.38 17.88 -12.65
CA ASP A 260 -17.40 18.73 -13.83
C ASP A 260 -16.12 19.59 -13.92
N SER A 261 -15.73 20.23 -12.83
CA SER A 261 -14.54 21.09 -12.78
C SER A 261 -13.22 20.33 -12.85
N LEU A 262 -13.18 19.07 -12.38
CA LEU A 262 -12.02 18.20 -12.39
C LEU A 262 -12.17 17.04 -13.38
N GLY A 263 -13.17 17.08 -14.26
CA GLY A 263 -13.43 16.03 -15.25
C GLY A 263 -12.19 15.70 -16.06
N ASP A 264 -11.52 16.69 -16.59
CA ASP A 264 -10.27 16.53 -17.35
C ASP A 264 -9.14 15.92 -16.52
N PHE A 265 -9.09 16.24 -15.24
CA PHE A 265 -8.12 15.64 -14.31
C PHE A 265 -8.41 14.17 -14.07
N TYR A 266 -9.66 13.77 -13.86
CA TYR A 266 -10.02 12.37 -13.62
C TYR A 266 -9.90 11.49 -14.86
N TRP A 267 -10.25 12.02 -16.04
CA TRP A 267 -10.15 11.30 -17.31
C TRP A 267 -8.74 11.34 -17.91
N GLY A 268 -7.98 12.41 -17.63
CA GLY A 268 -6.62 12.61 -18.15
C GLY A 268 -5.48 12.20 -17.21
N SER A 269 -5.77 11.96 -15.92
CA SER A 269 -4.75 11.93 -14.85
C SER A 269 -3.71 10.82 -14.95
N VAL A 270 -4.02 9.71 -15.60
CA VAL A 270 -3.05 8.61 -15.76
C VAL A 270 -1.99 8.97 -16.82
N SER A 271 -2.37 9.77 -17.82
CA SER A 271 -1.48 10.20 -18.91
C SER A 271 -0.75 11.52 -18.59
N TYR A 272 -1.39 12.43 -17.85
CA TYR A 272 -0.92 13.80 -17.66
C TYR A 272 0.25 13.94 -16.69
N THR A 273 0.31 13.14 -15.65
CA THR A 273 1.41 13.19 -14.68
C THR A 273 2.72 12.67 -15.26
N HIS A 274 2.67 11.72 -16.19
CA HIS A 274 3.85 11.22 -16.88
C HIS A 274 4.31 12.13 -18.03
N LEU A 275 3.38 12.71 -18.81
CA LEU A 275 3.71 13.61 -19.91
C LEU A 275 4.25 14.95 -19.42
N ARG A 276 3.67 15.53 -18.36
CA ARG A 276 4.14 16.81 -17.81
C ARG A 276 5.50 16.71 -17.11
N ALA A 277 5.85 15.56 -16.54
CA ALA A 277 7.19 15.31 -16.03
C ALA A 277 8.24 15.27 -17.14
N HIS A 278 7.86 14.86 -18.36
CA HIS A 278 8.74 14.87 -19.53
C HIS A 278 8.83 16.25 -20.20
N GLU A 279 7.75 17.03 -20.20
CA GLU A 279 7.76 18.39 -20.80
C GLU A 279 8.59 19.37 -19.98
N THR A 280 8.62 19.24 -18.64
CA THR A 280 9.48 20.11 -17.80
C THR A 280 10.97 19.85 -17.94
N THR A 281 11.37 18.69 -18.48
CA THR A 281 12.78 18.37 -18.77
C THR A 281 13.24 18.83 -20.16
N LEU A 282 12.32 19.21 -21.06
CA LEU A 282 12.62 19.68 -22.41
C LEU A 282 12.70 21.23 -22.52
N HIS A 283 12.40 21.98 -21.46
CA HIS A 283 12.45 23.45 -21.40
C HIS A 283 13.57 23.98 -20.49
N LEU A 284 14.53 23.18 -20.14
CA LEU A 284 15.83 23.55 -19.56
C LEU A 284 16.93 23.13 -20.53
#